data_3e436f7d4c38e7d6a788fd7c5b9ab4c6
#
_entry.id   3e436f7d4c38e7d6a788fd7c5b9ab4c6
#
_cell.length_a   1.000
_cell.length_b   1.000
_cell.length_c   1.000
_cell.angle_alpha   90.00
_cell.angle_beta   90.00
_cell.angle_gamma   90.00
#
_symmetry.space_group_name_H-M   'P 1'
#
loop_
_entity.id
_entity.type
_entity.pdbx_description
1 polymer ?
#
loop_
_entity_poly.entity_id
_entity_poly.type
_entity_poly.pdbx_seq_one_letter_code
_entity_poly.pdbx_strand_id
1 'polypeptide(L)'
;MSRWAGPSRALVFVAAAAGLVLTAGALPHTIELRATAAVTPAEAAVVPVRQSALVCPGPETEGVAGVPAVTGGTTSVLATTAAGAALGGIGTSTEPGRLTLTAQSTGSAPAEASARGATLSASLAGPTLAEVRAVGSLAAGVAAVQTWLRRDSDDRGLVATACPTPGAEAWLLAGGGDPTRRERLLVANAGANPVTVDVEVFGGAGRIATVGGTHVVVPPHGRVGLLVDALAPGEPTPAVHVTATGGLVVAVLEDSWIEGAVGRGRDDVGPAAGPSTEAVIPVALSGHSRLRVLVPGADEAVVQTRVLTSGAAQALPADGVVRVPGGTVRDIDLSGLPAGAYAVQVRADRPLVASVLTERRPAGDGPSDLAWLAAPAPIPVLGGSPIPAGTNAALVLAGTGTDWSAVVYLVAPDGTATASSVSGPADSVVALDATGAASLWVRPATGTVRGSVTLELTDPGGTLVSVVPVLASATSTTDLPVRELRR
;
A
#
# COMPACT_ATOMS: atom_id res chain seq x y z
N MET A 1 -46.24 -71.83 20.11
CA MET A 1 -46.64 -71.13 18.90
C MET A 1 -45.40 -70.67 18.17
N SER A 2 -45.18 -71.25 17.07
CA SER A 2 -44.35 -70.93 15.91
C SER A 2 -42.96 -70.30 16.09
N ARG A 3 -41.93 -71.14 16.22
CA ARG A 3 -40.49 -70.83 16.11
C ARG A 3 -39.93 -71.19 14.73
N TRP A 4 -40.55 -70.75 13.62
CA TRP A 4 -40.13 -71.22 12.27
C TRP A 4 -39.92 -70.07 11.26
N ALA A 5 -39.53 -68.84 11.72
CA ALA A 5 -39.30 -67.69 10.87
C ALA A 5 -37.84 -67.29 10.64
N GLY A 6 -36.87 -68.00 11.26
CA GLY A 6 -35.42 -67.66 11.19
C GLY A 6 -34.68 -68.16 9.96
N PRO A 7 -34.78 -69.44 9.57
CA PRO A 7 -33.94 -69.98 8.49
C PRO A 7 -34.35 -69.53 7.08
N SER A 8 -35.62 -69.28 6.85
CA SER A 8 -36.14 -68.84 5.53
C SER A 8 -35.68 -67.42 5.11
N ARG A 9 -35.52 -66.51 6.09
CA ARG A 9 -34.99 -65.16 5.83
C ARG A 9 -33.49 -65.18 5.52
N ALA A 10 -32.70 -66.01 6.23
CA ALA A 10 -31.26 -66.16 5.95
C ALA A 10 -31.03 -66.72 4.52
N LEU A 11 -31.83 -67.70 4.08
CA LEU A 11 -31.75 -68.29 2.74
C LEU A 11 -32.08 -67.27 1.63
N VAL A 12 -33.05 -66.37 1.83
CA VAL A 12 -33.38 -65.31 0.89
C VAL A 12 -32.25 -64.29 0.78
N PHE A 13 -31.62 -63.89 1.91
CA PHE A 13 -30.48 -62.98 1.87
C PHE A 13 -29.23 -63.58 1.22
N VAL A 14 -28.96 -64.87 1.45
CA VAL A 14 -27.84 -65.55 0.80
C VAL A 14 -28.10 -65.74 -0.69
N ALA A 15 -29.32 -66.06 -1.10
CA ALA A 15 -29.70 -66.17 -2.51
C ALA A 15 -29.65 -64.79 -3.23
N ALA A 16 -30.08 -63.72 -2.56
CA ALA A 16 -29.99 -62.34 -3.10
C ALA A 16 -28.55 -61.86 -3.23
N ALA A 17 -27.71 -62.15 -2.23
CA ALA A 17 -26.25 -61.82 -2.26
C ALA A 17 -25.53 -62.62 -3.37
N ALA A 18 -25.82 -63.92 -3.51
CA ALA A 18 -25.26 -64.74 -4.57
C ALA A 18 -25.72 -64.28 -5.96
N GLY A 19 -27.00 -63.85 -6.11
CA GLY A 19 -27.54 -63.28 -7.34
C GLY A 19 -26.84 -61.98 -7.72
N LEU A 20 -26.55 -61.10 -6.74
CA LEU A 20 -25.84 -59.86 -6.96
C LEU A 20 -24.37 -60.07 -7.36
N VAL A 21 -23.70 -61.06 -6.76
CA VAL A 21 -22.30 -61.38 -7.13
C VAL A 21 -22.24 -62.00 -8.52
N LEU A 22 -23.20 -62.88 -8.89
CA LEU A 22 -23.25 -63.50 -10.20
C LEU A 22 -23.62 -62.49 -11.32
N THR A 23 -24.49 -61.52 -11.02
CA THR A 23 -24.83 -60.46 -11.99
C THR A 23 -23.70 -59.46 -12.11
N ALA A 24 -22.95 -59.15 -11.03
CA ALA A 24 -21.77 -58.28 -11.10
C ALA A 24 -20.63 -58.96 -11.89
N GLY A 25 -20.51 -60.29 -11.84
CA GLY A 25 -19.53 -61.08 -12.62
C GLY A 25 -19.89 -61.28 -14.09
N ALA A 26 -21.16 -61.09 -14.45
CA ALA A 26 -21.67 -61.24 -15.85
C ALA A 26 -21.72 -59.95 -16.65
N LEU A 27 -21.47 -58.78 -16.00
CA LEU A 27 -21.30 -57.55 -16.73
C LEU A 27 -19.94 -57.54 -17.42
N PRO A 28 -19.85 -57.28 -18.72
CA PRO A 28 -18.59 -57.18 -19.40
C PRO A 28 -17.74 -56.10 -18.70
N HIS A 29 -16.60 -56.52 -18.15
CA HIS A 29 -15.63 -55.62 -17.45
C HIS A 29 -14.89 -54.77 -18.49
N THR A 30 -15.57 -54.09 -19.33
CA THR A 30 -15.04 -53.02 -20.18
C THR A 30 -15.82 -51.75 -19.90
N ILE A 31 -15.77 -51.27 -18.65
CA ILE A 31 -15.71 -49.85 -18.50
C ILE A 31 -14.26 -49.49 -18.93
N GLU A 32 -14.07 -49.34 -20.23
CA GLU A 32 -12.99 -48.53 -20.70
C GLU A 32 -13.19 -47.16 -20.05
N LEU A 33 -12.56 -46.96 -18.91
CA LEU A 33 -12.20 -45.61 -18.49
C LEU A 33 -11.33 -45.11 -19.65
N ARG A 34 -12.00 -44.51 -20.66
CA ARG A 34 -11.29 -43.65 -21.60
C ARG A 34 -10.46 -42.73 -20.69
N ALA A 35 -9.18 -43.00 -20.62
CA ALA A 35 -8.24 -42.07 -20.04
C ALA A 35 -8.53 -40.76 -20.76
N THR A 36 -9.25 -39.88 -20.12
CA THR A 36 -9.39 -38.50 -20.59
C THR A 36 -7.95 -38.07 -20.80
N ALA A 37 -7.61 -37.84 -22.06
CA ALA A 37 -6.26 -37.40 -22.43
C ALA A 37 -5.81 -36.41 -21.37
N ALA A 38 -4.66 -36.68 -20.77
CA ALA A 38 -4.15 -35.82 -19.70
C ALA A 38 -4.28 -34.39 -20.18
N VAL A 39 -5.19 -33.64 -19.58
CA VAL A 39 -5.41 -32.25 -19.94
C VAL A 39 -4.14 -31.55 -19.53
N THR A 40 -3.24 -31.35 -20.49
CA THR A 40 -2.07 -30.50 -20.27
C THR A 40 -2.62 -29.16 -19.74
N PRO A 41 -2.27 -28.73 -18.52
CA PRO A 41 -2.71 -27.44 -18.05
C PRO A 41 -2.31 -26.42 -19.13
N ALA A 42 -3.25 -25.62 -19.57
CA ALA A 42 -2.92 -24.54 -20.50
C ALA A 42 -1.95 -23.62 -19.77
N GLU A 43 -0.81 -23.35 -20.40
CA GLU A 43 0.23 -22.52 -19.84
C GLU A 43 -0.32 -21.11 -19.64
N ALA A 44 -0.11 -20.56 -18.45
CA ALA A 44 -0.50 -19.20 -18.13
C ALA A 44 0.32 -18.21 -18.97
N ALA A 45 -0.33 -17.41 -19.79
CA ALA A 45 0.35 -16.43 -20.64
C ALA A 45 0.48 -15.08 -19.91
N VAL A 46 1.67 -14.52 -19.88
CA VAL A 46 1.89 -13.14 -19.45
C VAL A 46 1.53 -12.22 -20.60
N VAL A 47 0.50 -11.40 -20.40
CA VAL A 47 0.00 -10.46 -21.41
C VAL A 47 0.06 -9.03 -20.88
N PRO A 48 0.13 -8.00 -21.76
CA PRO A 48 0.05 -6.62 -21.32
C PRO A 48 -1.23 -6.35 -20.54
N VAL A 49 -1.14 -5.55 -19.46
CA VAL A 49 -2.32 -5.10 -18.73
C VAL A 49 -3.23 -4.28 -19.64
N ARG A 50 -4.54 -4.51 -19.58
CA ARG A 50 -5.54 -3.82 -20.41
C ARG A 50 -6.34 -2.79 -19.61
N GLN A 51 -6.33 -2.88 -18.30
CA GLN A 51 -6.99 -1.98 -17.39
C GLN A 51 -6.21 -1.89 -16.09
N SER A 52 -6.07 -0.66 -15.56
CA SER A 52 -5.52 -0.36 -14.23
C SER A 52 -6.46 0.59 -13.50
N ALA A 53 -6.61 0.39 -12.19
CA ALA A 53 -7.41 1.25 -11.34
C ALA A 53 -6.64 1.56 -10.05
N LEU A 54 -6.62 2.84 -9.67
CA LEU A 54 -6.08 3.32 -8.41
C LEU A 54 -7.17 4.11 -7.69
N VAL A 55 -7.16 4.12 -6.38
CA VAL A 55 -8.15 4.83 -5.57
C VAL A 55 -7.45 5.72 -4.55
N CYS A 56 -7.85 6.98 -4.53
CA CYS A 56 -7.43 7.94 -3.53
C CYS A 56 -8.60 8.13 -2.55
N PRO A 57 -8.43 7.88 -1.24
CA PRO A 57 -9.55 7.86 -0.29
C PRO A 57 -10.14 9.23 0.02
N GLY A 58 -9.47 10.30 -0.43
CA GLY A 58 -9.86 11.68 -0.12
C GLY A 58 -9.47 12.09 1.31
N PRO A 59 -9.52 13.40 1.62
CA PRO A 59 -9.16 13.89 2.93
C PRO A 59 -10.26 13.61 3.95
N GLU A 60 -9.91 13.43 5.21
CA GLU A 60 -10.89 13.46 6.27
C GLU A 60 -11.05 14.87 6.82
N THR A 61 -12.20 15.43 6.60
CA THR A 61 -12.53 16.79 7.01
C THR A 61 -13.79 16.85 7.88
N GLU A 62 -14.50 15.73 8.04
CA GLU A 62 -15.70 15.69 8.87
C GLU A 62 -15.37 15.66 10.36
N GLY A 63 -16.12 16.39 11.13
CA GLY A 63 -16.10 16.29 12.58
C GLY A 63 -16.88 15.06 13.04
N VAL A 64 -16.43 14.49 14.14
CA VAL A 64 -17.17 13.46 14.90
C VAL A 64 -17.36 13.92 16.33
N ALA A 65 -18.16 13.20 17.12
CA ALA A 65 -18.41 13.56 18.53
C ALA A 65 -17.07 13.72 19.28
N GLY A 66 -16.81 14.92 19.80
CA GLY A 66 -15.57 15.26 20.52
C GLY A 66 -14.39 15.67 19.63
N VAL A 67 -14.48 15.57 18.31
CA VAL A 67 -13.43 15.98 17.38
C VAL A 67 -14.04 16.92 16.33
N PRO A 68 -13.67 18.21 16.32
CA PRO A 68 -14.23 19.16 15.37
C PRO A 68 -13.84 18.83 13.92
N ALA A 69 -14.67 19.32 12.99
CA ALA A 69 -14.35 19.27 11.57
C ALA A 69 -13.05 20.04 11.26
N VAL A 70 -12.25 19.51 10.35
CA VAL A 70 -11.10 20.23 9.79
C VAL A 70 -11.61 21.18 8.71
N THR A 71 -11.49 22.48 8.97
CA THR A 71 -11.91 23.51 8.02
C THR A 71 -10.70 24.13 7.32
N GLY A 72 -10.74 24.26 6.02
CA GLY A 72 -9.66 24.81 5.21
C GLY A 72 -8.70 23.74 4.68
N GLY A 73 -7.64 24.20 4.02
CA GLY A 73 -6.77 23.32 3.23
C GLY A 73 -7.31 23.08 1.82
N THR A 74 -6.43 22.73 0.92
CA THR A 74 -6.78 22.37 -0.47
C THR A 74 -6.39 20.95 -0.74
N THR A 75 -7.34 20.15 -1.23
CA THR A 75 -7.08 18.76 -1.63
C THR A 75 -7.12 18.65 -3.14
N SER A 76 -6.12 17.98 -3.70
CA SER A 76 -6.10 17.64 -5.11
C SER A 76 -5.56 16.23 -5.34
N VAL A 77 -5.97 15.64 -6.45
CA VAL A 77 -5.43 14.37 -6.94
C VAL A 77 -4.73 14.64 -8.27
N LEU A 78 -3.51 14.12 -8.38
CA LEU A 78 -2.74 14.09 -9.60
C LEU A 78 -2.68 12.66 -10.11
N ALA A 79 -2.95 12.44 -11.39
CA ALA A 79 -2.85 11.14 -12.03
C ALA A 79 -2.09 11.23 -13.35
N THR A 80 -1.20 10.30 -13.61
CA THR A 80 -0.37 10.30 -14.82
C THR A 80 -0.09 8.89 -15.33
N THR A 81 0.37 8.79 -16.56
CA THR A 81 0.90 7.56 -17.14
C THR A 81 2.38 7.71 -17.48
N ALA A 82 3.11 6.61 -17.44
CA ALA A 82 4.52 6.59 -17.80
C ALA A 82 4.73 7.12 -19.22
N ALA A 83 5.75 7.95 -19.41
CA ALA A 83 6.18 8.37 -20.72
C ALA A 83 6.63 7.15 -21.56
N GLY A 84 6.48 7.22 -22.87
CA GLY A 84 6.83 6.11 -23.76
C GLY A 84 8.27 5.61 -23.60
N ALA A 85 9.22 6.50 -23.31
CA ALA A 85 10.61 6.16 -23.03
C ALA A 85 10.78 5.22 -21.82
N ALA A 86 9.98 5.43 -20.74
CA ALA A 86 10.03 4.59 -19.54
C ALA A 86 9.48 3.18 -19.77
N LEU A 87 8.65 2.99 -20.80
CA LEU A 87 8.06 1.70 -21.16
C LEU A 87 8.89 0.90 -22.18
N GLY A 88 10.03 1.41 -22.65
CA GLY A 88 10.84 0.73 -23.66
C GLY A 88 11.02 -0.77 -23.40
N GLY A 89 10.55 -1.63 -24.31
CA GLY A 89 10.55 -3.09 -24.18
C GLY A 89 9.45 -3.68 -23.27
N ILE A 90 8.62 -2.87 -22.60
CA ILE A 90 7.43 -3.33 -21.88
C ILE A 90 6.27 -3.38 -22.87
N GLY A 91 5.63 -4.56 -22.98
CA GLY A 91 4.46 -4.72 -23.83
C GLY A 91 3.30 -3.85 -23.37
N THR A 92 2.60 -3.21 -24.31
CA THR A 92 1.38 -2.46 -24.03
C THR A 92 0.23 -2.96 -24.88
N SER A 93 -1.01 -2.80 -24.44
CA SER A 93 -2.20 -3.08 -25.25
C SER A 93 -2.17 -2.24 -26.53
N THR A 94 -2.66 -2.80 -27.63
CA THR A 94 -2.81 -2.09 -28.91
C THR A 94 -4.17 -1.37 -29.03
N GLU A 95 -5.07 -1.57 -28.07
CA GLU A 95 -6.35 -0.88 -28.03
C GLU A 95 -6.17 0.63 -27.73
N PRO A 96 -7.04 1.50 -28.23
CA PRO A 96 -7.01 2.92 -27.89
C PRO A 96 -7.00 3.12 -26.37
N GLY A 97 -6.06 3.96 -25.90
CA GLY A 97 -5.86 4.21 -24.47
C GLY A 97 -6.64 5.42 -23.98
N ARG A 98 -7.08 5.33 -22.73
CA ARG A 98 -7.68 6.47 -22.01
C ARG A 98 -7.26 6.40 -20.54
N LEU A 99 -6.87 7.56 -20.00
CA LEU A 99 -6.72 7.80 -18.57
C LEU A 99 -7.88 8.68 -18.12
N THR A 100 -8.57 8.29 -17.06
CA THR A 100 -9.71 9.01 -16.49
C THR A 100 -9.46 9.23 -15.01
N LEU A 101 -9.66 10.43 -14.51
CA LEU A 101 -9.66 10.79 -13.10
C LEU A 101 -11.04 11.29 -12.73
N THR A 102 -11.75 10.56 -11.88
CA THR A 102 -13.12 10.88 -11.43
C THR A 102 -13.12 11.16 -9.94
N ALA A 103 -13.44 12.39 -9.55
CA ALA A 103 -13.79 12.70 -8.15
C ALA A 103 -15.25 12.31 -7.93
N GLN A 104 -15.52 11.55 -6.86
CA GLN A 104 -16.89 11.07 -6.55
C GLN A 104 -17.80 12.17 -5.96
N SER A 105 -17.42 13.44 -6.07
CA SER A 105 -18.25 14.56 -5.70
C SER A 105 -19.34 14.81 -6.75
N THR A 106 -20.55 15.12 -6.30
CA THR A 106 -21.69 15.37 -7.18
C THR A 106 -21.41 16.54 -8.14
N GLY A 107 -21.52 16.29 -9.44
CA GLY A 107 -21.52 17.32 -10.48
C GLY A 107 -20.19 17.64 -11.14
N SER A 108 -19.09 17.00 -10.77
CA SER A 108 -17.81 17.16 -11.47
C SER A 108 -17.69 16.22 -12.66
N ALA A 109 -17.38 16.76 -13.85
CA ALA A 109 -17.04 15.93 -15.00
C ALA A 109 -15.66 15.28 -14.77
N PRO A 110 -15.46 14.02 -15.20
CA PRO A 110 -14.16 13.37 -15.15
C PRO A 110 -13.12 14.16 -15.96
N ALA A 111 -11.89 14.24 -15.45
CA ALA A 111 -10.75 14.66 -16.25
C ALA A 111 -10.25 13.47 -17.08
N GLU A 112 -9.92 13.71 -18.35
CA GLU A 112 -9.51 12.64 -19.28
C GLU A 112 -8.26 13.02 -20.07
N ALA A 113 -7.45 12.00 -20.38
CA ALA A 113 -6.33 12.11 -21.32
C ALA A 113 -6.25 10.87 -22.21
N SER A 114 -5.84 11.05 -23.47
CA SER A 114 -5.57 9.99 -24.43
C SER A 114 -4.08 9.88 -24.81
N ALA A 115 -3.27 10.82 -24.34
CA ALA A 115 -1.82 10.82 -24.57
C ALA A 115 -1.04 10.33 -23.34
N ARG A 116 0.04 9.57 -23.57
CA ARG A 116 0.97 9.17 -22.51
C ARG A 116 1.76 10.35 -21.96
N GLY A 117 2.10 10.27 -20.67
CA GLY A 117 2.85 11.30 -19.96
C GLY A 117 2.01 12.52 -19.57
N ALA A 118 0.76 12.59 -20.03
CA ALA A 118 -0.15 13.65 -19.58
C ALA A 118 -0.47 13.49 -18.10
N THR A 119 -0.51 14.60 -17.36
CA THR A 119 -0.91 14.63 -15.95
C THR A 119 -2.30 15.25 -15.85
N LEU A 120 -3.23 14.49 -15.27
CA LEU A 120 -4.56 14.97 -14.91
C LEU A 120 -4.55 15.50 -13.49
N SER A 121 -5.39 16.49 -13.20
CA SER A 121 -5.60 17.04 -11.86
C SER A 121 -7.09 17.20 -11.60
N ALA A 122 -7.51 16.88 -10.37
CA ALA A 122 -8.86 17.15 -9.87
C ALA A 122 -8.78 17.64 -8.42
N SER A 123 -9.57 18.67 -8.10
CA SER A 123 -9.75 19.12 -6.72
C SER A 123 -10.84 18.30 -6.04
N LEU A 124 -10.63 17.93 -4.79
CA LEU A 124 -11.62 17.25 -3.98
C LEU A 124 -12.23 18.23 -2.98
N ALA A 125 -13.55 18.28 -2.98
CA ALA A 125 -14.32 19.07 -2.02
C ALA A 125 -14.93 18.13 -0.97
N GLY A 126 -14.49 18.28 0.28
CA GLY A 126 -14.99 17.47 1.39
C GLY A 126 -14.54 15.99 1.37
N PRO A 127 -15.16 15.16 2.19
CA PRO A 127 -14.77 13.77 2.44
C PRO A 127 -15.23 12.85 1.30
N THR A 128 -14.59 12.92 0.16
CA THR A 128 -14.93 12.19 -1.07
C THR A 128 -13.71 11.47 -1.64
N LEU A 129 -13.91 10.28 -2.18
CA LEU A 129 -12.85 9.53 -2.85
C LEU A 129 -12.69 9.96 -4.32
N ALA A 130 -11.51 9.68 -4.88
CA ALA A 130 -11.28 9.77 -6.32
C ALA A 130 -10.82 8.42 -6.88
N GLU A 131 -11.29 8.10 -8.08
CA GLU A 131 -10.89 6.92 -8.84
C GLU A 131 -10.07 7.34 -10.07
N VAL A 132 -8.92 6.69 -10.24
CA VAL A 132 -8.08 6.80 -11.44
C VAL A 132 -8.21 5.49 -12.20
N ARG A 133 -8.68 5.56 -13.44
CA ARG A 133 -8.83 4.40 -14.31
C ARG A 133 -8.08 4.61 -15.61
N ALA A 134 -7.29 3.63 -16.01
CA ALA A 134 -6.63 3.63 -17.30
C ALA A 134 -6.97 2.36 -18.08
N VAL A 135 -7.24 2.49 -19.35
CA VAL A 135 -7.61 1.39 -20.24
C VAL A 135 -6.76 1.38 -21.51
N GLY A 136 -6.75 0.24 -22.20
CA GLY A 136 -6.10 0.08 -23.49
C GLY A 136 -4.59 0.37 -23.42
N SER A 137 -4.07 1.07 -24.42
CA SER A 137 -2.63 1.39 -24.47
C SER A 137 -2.12 2.23 -23.31
N LEU A 138 -2.97 2.93 -22.54
CA LEU A 138 -2.61 3.70 -21.35
C LEU A 138 -2.67 2.90 -20.04
N ALA A 139 -3.13 1.65 -20.05
CA ALA A 139 -3.26 0.84 -18.83
C ALA A 139 -1.94 0.51 -18.14
N ALA A 140 -0.84 0.36 -18.92
CA ALA A 140 0.48 0.09 -18.37
C ALA A 140 1.16 1.36 -17.88
N GLY A 141 1.71 1.32 -16.66
CA GLY A 141 2.45 2.43 -16.08
C GLY A 141 1.54 3.58 -15.65
N VAL A 142 0.68 3.38 -14.66
CA VAL A 142 -0.21 4.39 -14.08
C VAL A 142 0.24 4.70 -12.66
N ALA A 143 0.25 5.97 -12.29
CA ALA A 143 0.51 6.44 -10.93
C ALA A 143 -0.39 7.61 -10.58
N ALA A 144 -0.74 7.72 -9.30
CA ALA A 144 -1.52 8.83 -8.78
C ALA A 144 -1.12 9.18 -7.35
N VAL A 145 -1.24 10.45 -7.00
CA VAL A 145 -0.97 10.99 -5.66
C VAL A 145 -2.12 11.91 -5.27
N GLN A 146 -2.64 11.73 -4.08
CA GLN A 146 -3.51 12.68 -3.42
C GLN A 146 -2.67 13.63 -2.60
N THR A 147 -3.00 14.91 -2.60
CA THR A 147 -2.34 15.94 -1.77
C THR A 147 -3.37 16.71 -0.96
N TRP A 148 -2.98 17.09 0.24
CA TRP A 148 -3.67 18.08 1.03
C TRP A 148 -2.64 19.09 1.53
N LEU A 149 -2.97 20.38 1.45
CA LEU A 149 -2.07 21.46 1.85
C LEU A 149 -2.84 22.50 2.65
N ARG A 150 -2.32 22.80 3.85
CA ARG A 150 -2.73 23.92 4.67
C ARG A 150 -1.50 24.60 5.26
N ARG A 151 -1.38 25.91 5.09
CA ARG A 151 -0.21 26.68 5.50
C ARG A 151 -0.45 27.50 6.76
N ASP A 152 -1.67 27.93 6.97
CA ASP A 152 -2.12 28.80 8.04
C ASP A 152 -2.93 28.00 9.06
N SER A 153 -2.64 28.19 10.29
CA SER A 153 -3.27 27.64 11.47
C SER A 153 -2.43 26.58 12.20
N ASP A 154 -2.93 26.20 13.33
CA ASP A 154 -2.42 25.12 14.17
C ASP A 154 -2.56 23.72 13.54
N ASP A 155 -3.51 23.55 12.59
CA ASP A 155 -3.68 22.30 11.82
C ASP A 155 -3.04 22.45 10.41
N ARG A 156 -1.77 22.84 10.38
CA ARG A 156 -0.98 23.01 9.16
C ARG A 156 -0.27 21.72 8.77
N GLY A 157 -0.01 21.52 7.47
CA GLY A 157 0.75 20.37 6.97
C GLY A 157 0.75 20.29 5.45
N LEU A 158 1.71 19.53 4.93
CA LEU A 158 1.75 19.06 3.56
C LEU A 158 1.56 17.54 3.61
N VAL A 159 0.44 17.07 3.09
CA VAL A 159 0.16 15.64 2.95
C VAL A 159 0.26 15.26 1.48
N ALA A 160 0.97 14.19 1.19
CA ALA A 160 1.00 13.58 -0.14
C ALA A 160 0.99 12.05 -0.01
N THR A 161 -0.07 11.42 -0.50
CA THR A 161 -0.28 9.99 -0.34
C THR A 161 -0.43 9.34 -1.71
N ALA A 162 0.36 8.31 -1.98
CA ALA A 162 0.19 7.55 -3.20
C ALA A 162 -1.17 6.84 -3.19
N CYS A 163 -1.90 6.91 -4.30
CA CYS A 163 -3.17 6.20 -4.46
C CYS A 163 -2.89 4.75 -4.88
N PRO A 164 -3.12 3.76 -4.02
CA PRO A 164 -2.81 2.37 -4.34
C PRO A 164 -3.91 1.71 -5.17
N THR A 165 -3.60 0.54 -5.70
CA THR A 165 -4.60 -0.41 -6.18
C THR A 165 -5.39 -0.96 -4.99
N PRO A 166 -6.73 -1.05 -5.05
CA PRO A 166 -7.52 -1.67 -3.99
C PRO A 166 -7.09 -3.10 -3.67
N GLY A 167 -7.09 -3.44 -2.39
CA GLY A 167 -6.69 -4.75 -1.86
C GLY A 167 -7.67 -5.30 -0.84
N ALA A 168 -7.51 -6.57 -0.48
CA ALA A 168 -8.29 -7.22 0.57
C ALA A 168 -7.66 -7.08 1.97
N GLU A 169 -6.45 -6.53 2.04
CA GLU A 169 -5.68 -6.43 3.28
C GLU A 169 -4.84 -5.15 3.26
N ALA A 170 -4.71 -4.49 4.41
CA ALA A 170 -3.83 -3.33 4.58
C ALA A 170 -3.20 -3.32 5.98
N TRP A 171 -1.90 -3.04 6.05
CA TRP A 171 -1.12 -2.83 7.26
C TRP A 171 -0.67 -1.38 7.35
N LEU A 172 -1.08 -0.67 8.40
CA LEU A 172 -0.90 0.78 8.55
C LEU A 172 -0.21 1.06 9.89
N LEU A 173 0.91 1.75 9.87
CA LEU A 173 1.71 2.07 11.06
C LEU A 173 1.99 3.57 11.08
N ALA A 174 1.29 4.30 11.93
CA ALA A 174 1.46 5.74 12.17
C ALA A 174 0.78 6.13 13.49
N GLY A 175 0.85 7.40 13.84
CA GLY A 175 0.16 7.94 14.99
C GLY A 175 0.91 7.86 16.31
N GLY A 176 0.23 8.16 17.41
CA GLY A 176 0.75 8.13 18.78
C GLY A 176 -0.35 8.50 19.78
N GLY A 177 -0.31 7.96 20.99
CA GLY A 177 -1.36 8.11 22.02
C GLY A 177 -1.35 9.43 22.77
N ASP A 178 -0.71 10.48 22.27
CA ASP A 178 -0.76 11.80 22.87
C ASP A 178 -2.19 12.37 22.75
N PRO A 179 -2.82 12.88 23.82
CA PRO A 179 -4.17 13.45 23.75
C PRO A 179 -4.29 14.67 22.83
N THR A 180 -3.18 15.23 22.38
CA THR A 180 -3.12 16.31 21.37
C THR A 180 -2.97 15.80 19.94
N ARG A 181 -2.92 14.46 19.74
CA ARG A 181 -2.80 13.77 18.48
C ARG A 181 -4.13 13.11 18.11
N ARG A 182 -4.44 13.04 16.85
CA ARG A 182 -5.70 12.47 16.33
C ARG A 182 -5.36 11.54 15.18
N GLU A 183 -5.75 10.30 15.32
CA GLU A 183 -5.59 9.30 14.29
C GLU A 183 -6.95 8.88 13.73
N ARG A 184 -7.07 8.89 12.40
CA ARG A 184 -8.26 8.44 11.69
C ARG A 184 -7.90 7.39 10.65
N LEU A 185 -8.56 6.24 10.75
CA LEU A 185 -8.51 5.22 9.71
C LEU A 185 -9.57 5.54 8.67
N LEU A 186 -9.16 5.78 7.44
CA LEU A 186 -10.04 5.97 6.29
C LEU A 186 -10.05 4.72 5.44
N VAL A 187 -11.22 4.16 5.19
CA VAL A 187 -11.40 3.01 4.30
C VAL A 187 -12.34 3.37 3.18
N ALA A 188 -11.88 3.25 1.94
CA ALA A 188 -12.60 3.63 0.73
C ALA A 188 -12.89 2.42 -0.16
N ASN A 189 -14.11 2.37 -0.68
CA ASN A 189 -14.62 1.35 -1.59
C ASN A 189 -15.06 2.01 -2.90
N ALA A 190 -14.30 1.82 -3.98
CA ALA A 190 -14.66 2.30 -5.32
C ALA A 190 -15.58 1.32 -6.09
N GLY A 191 -15.84 0.14 -5.53
CA GLY A 191 -16.68 -0.90 -6.13
C GLY A 191 -18.17 -0.60 -6.03
N ALA A 192 -18.95 -1.28 -6.86
CA ALA A 192 -20.40 -1.13 -6.92
C ALA A 192 -21.19 -1.88 -5.83
N ASN A 193 -20.53 -2.71 -5.04
CA ASN A 193 -21.14 -3.48 -3.94
C ASN A 193 -20.56 -3.03 -2.60
N PRO A 194 -21.33 -3.12 -1.50
CA PRO A 194 -20.80 -2.87 -0.18
C PRO A 194 -19.71 -3.91 0.18
N VAL A 195 -18.70 -3.47 0.91
CA VAL A 195 -17.60 -4.32 1.40
C VAL A 195 -17.63 -4.29 2.92
N THR A 196 -17.44 -5.45 3.54
CA THR A 196 -17.31 -5.54 5.00
C THR A 196 -15.83 -5.58 5.37
N VAL A 197 -15.40 -4.76 6.32
CA VAL A 197 -14.03 -4.75 6.83
C VAL A 197 -13.99 -5.05 8.32
N ASP A 198 -12.94 -5.75 8.73
CA ASP A 198 -12.55 -5.95 10.11
C ASP A 198 -11.25 -5.20 10.37
N VAL A 199 -11.19 -4.49 11.49
CA VAL A 199 -10.06 -3.65 11.92
C VAL A 199 -9.49 -4.20 13.21
N GLU A 200 -8.22 -4.57 13.19
CA GLU A 200 -7.45 -4.98 14.35
C GLU A 200 -6.43 -3.89 14.69
N VAL A 201 -6.29 -3.59 15.97
CA VAL A 201 -5.28 -2.64 16.44
C VAL A 201 -4.27 -3.35 17.33
N PHE A 202 -3.00 -3.08 17.08
CA PHE A 202 -1.86 -3.55 17.86
C PHE A 202 -1.20 -2.37 18.54
N GLY A 203 -0.67 -2.61 19.72
CA GLY A 203 0.05 -1.60 20.51
C GLY A 203 1.30 -2.18 21.16
N GLY A 204 1.94 -1.36 22.00
CA GLY A 204 3.16 -1.76 22.70
C GLY A 204 2.99 -2.94 23.65
N ALA A 205 1.78 -3.15 24.18
CA ALA A 205 1.46 -4.27 25.07
C ALA A 205 0.84 -5.49 24.38
N GLY A 206 0.58 -5.41 23.07
CA GLY A 206 -0.03 -6.50 22.29
C GLY A 206 -1.22 -6.06 21.46
N ARG A 207 -1.96 -7.05 20.95
CA ARG A 207 -3.21 -6.82 20.22
C ARG A 207 -4.27 -6.29 21.17
N ILE A 208 -4.94 -5.20 20.77
CA ILE A 208 -5.95 -4.52 21.56
C ILE A 208 -7.34 -5.04 21.19
N ALA A 209 -8.15 -5.35 22.20
CA ALA A 209 -9.54 -5.72 21.98
C ALA A 209 -10.34 -4.47 21.60
N THR A 210 -10.70 -4.34 20.34
CA THR A 210 -11.43 -3.19 19.80
C THR A 210 -12.94 -3.39 19.91
N VAL A 211 -13.65 -2.34 20.29
CA VAL A 211 -15.11 -2.29 20.19
C VAL A 211 -15.48 -1.41 19.00
N GLY A 212 -16.25 -1.96 18.05
CA GLY A 212 -16.69 -1.22 16.86
C GLY A 212 -15.77 -1.31 15.64
N GLY A 213 -14.65 -2.06 15.73
CA GLY A 213 -13.75 -2.31 14.58
C GLY A 213 -14.12 -3.53 13.74
N THR A 214 -15.14 -4.32 14.12
CA THR A 214 -15.53 -5.54 13.42
C THR A 214 -16.79 -5.35 12.58
N HIS A 215 -16.85 -5.99 11.42
CA HIS A 215 -18.00 -5.98 10.50
C HIS A 215 -18.42 -4.56 10.08
N VAL A 216 -17.46 -3.66 9.92
CA VAL A 216 -17.72 -2.30 9.42
C VAL A 216 -18.08 -2.36 7.94
N VAL A 217 -19.24 -1.84 7.57
CA VAL A 217 -19.70 -1.84 6.18
C VAL A 217 -19.24 -0.56 5.48
N VAL A 218 -18.44 -0.70 4.44
CA VAL A 218 -18.02 0.39 3.55
C VAL A 218 -18.97 0.43 2.36
N PRO A 219 -19.76 1.52 2.19
CA PRO A 219 -20.78 1.59 1.14
C PRO A 219 -20.17 1.56 -0.27
N PRO A 220 -20.94 1.19 -1.30
CA PRO A 220 -20.50 1.28 -2.70
C PRO A 220 -20.14 2.71 -3.04
N HIS A 221 -19.05 2.90 -3.80
CA HIS A 221 -18.55 4.21 -4.23
C HIS A 221 -18.44 5.21 -3.07
N GLY A 222 -18.13 4.71 -1.87
CA GLY A 222 -18.10 5.48 -0.65
C GLY A 222 -16.92 5.13 0.25
N ARG A 223 -16.93 5.72 1.43
CA ARG A 223 -15.89 5.52 2.43
C ARG A 223 -16.44 5.59 3.85
N VAL A 224 -15.65 5.11 4.80
CA VAL A 224 -15.89 5.26 6.24
C VAL A 224 -14.62 5.77 6.91
N GLY A 225 -14.80 6.62 7.93
CA GLY A 225 -13.73 7.08 8.83
C GLY A 225 -13.95 6.50 10.23
N LEU A 226 -12.90 5.96 10.84
CA LEU A 226 -12.91 5.45 12.20
C LEU A 226 -11.84 6.18 13.00
N LEU A 227 -12.17 6.65 14.21
CA LEU A 227 -11.16 7.17 15.13
C LEU A 227 -10.38 6.01 15.75
N VAL A 228 -9.06 6.02 15.59
CA VAL A 228 -8.20 4.99 16.18
C VAL A 228 -8.22 5.09 17.70
N ASP A 229 -8.29 6.31 18.27
CA ASP A 229 -8.44 6.51 19.70
C ASP A 229 -9.73 5.93 20.29
N ALA A 230 -10.79 5.82 19.49
CA ALA A 230 -12.01 5.14 19.93
C ALA A 230 -11.84 3.61 19.92
N LEU A 231 -10.97 3.07 19.08
CA LEU A 231 -10.65 1.65 19.00
C LEU A 231 -9.57 1.23 20.01
N ALA A 232 -8.60 2.11 20.28
CA ALA A 232 -7.43 1.85 21.14
C ALA A 232 -7.08 3.10 21.95
N PRO A 233 -7.86 3.45 22.99
CA PRO A 233 -7.68 4.69 23.74
C PRO A 233 -6.30 4.81 24.36
N GLY A 234 -5.58 5.90 24.03
CA GLY A 234 -4.28 6.24 24.61
C GLY A 234 -3.13 5.33 24.23
N GLU A 235 -3.26 4.53 23.17
CA GLU A 235 -2.16 3.67 22.70
C GLU A 235 -1.05 4.53 22.05
N PRO A 236 0.17 4.56 22.62
CA PRO A 236 1.24 5.44 22.13
C PRO A 236 1.86 4.97 20.81
N THR A 237 1.70 3.71 20.44
CA THR A 237 2.33 3.11 19.27
C THR A 237 1.33 2.28 18.45
N PRO A 238 0.23 2.89 17.97
CA PRO A 238 -0.78 2.11 17.25
C PRO A 238 -0.24 1.60 15.92
N ALA A 239 -0.63 0.36 15.58
CA ALA A 239 -0.56 -0.20 14.26
C ALA A 239 -1.90 -0.84 13.95
N VAL A 240 -2.38 -0.65 12.72
CA VAL A 240 -3.73 -1.03 12.30
C VAL A 240 -3.63 -2.07 11.19
N HIS A 241 -4.38 -3.16 11.32
CA HIS A 241 -4.57 -4.17 10.29
C HIS A 241 -6.02 -4.16 9.84
N VAL A 242 -6.25 -3.98 8.56
CA VAL A 242 -7.57 -3.99 7.93
C VAL A 242 -7.69 -5.21 7.03
N THR A 243 -8.76 -5.98 7.20
CA THR A 243 -9.12 -7.08 6.28
C THR A 243 -10.49 -6.83 5.68
N ALA A 244 -10.64 -7.07 4.38
CA ALA A 244 -11.86 -6.83 3.63
C ALA A 244 -12.48 -8.14 3.13
N THR A 245 -13.80 -8.25 3.22
CA THR A 245 -14.58 -9.38 2.75
C THR A 245 -15.69 -8.90 1.81
N GLY A 246 -15.88 -9.61 0.70
CA GLY A 246 -16.90 -9.29 -0.30
C GLY A 246 -16.48 -8.27 -1.35
N GLY A 247 -15.26 -7.74 -1.27
CA GLY A 247 -14.69 -6.79 -2.23
C GLY A 247 -13.29 -6.34 -1.85
N LEU A 248 -12.81 -5.30 -2.51
CA LEU A 248 -11.49 -4.70 -2.30
C LEU A 248 -11.65 -3.26 -1.85
N VAL A 249 -10.77 -2.81 -0.96
CA VAL A 249 -10.77 -1.46 -0.40
C VAL A 249 -9.39 -0.82 -0.49
N VAL A 250 -9.34 0.48 -0.31
CA VAL A 250 -8.12 1.22 0.01
C VAL A 250 -8.23 1.74 1.42
N ALA A 251 -7.19 1.59 2.21
CA ALA A 251 -7.12 2.12 3.56
C ALA A 251 -5.91 3.04 3.71
N VAL A 252 -6.07 4.15 4.43
CA VAL A 252 -5.01 5.05 4.87
C VAL A 252 -5.21 5.41 6.33
N LEU A 253 -4.12 5.70 7.03
CA LEU A 253 -4.12 6.16 8.41
C LEU A 253 -3.69 7.62 8.44
N GLU A 254 -4.62 8.50 8.75
CA GLU A 254 -4.35 9.91 9.00
C GLU A 254 -3.78 10.09 10.41
N ASP A 255 -2.74 10.89 10.52
CA ASP A 255 -2.09 11.28 11.76
C ASP A 255 -1.97 12.80 11.79
N SER A 256 -2.66 13.46 12.72
CA SER A 256 -2.64 14.92 12.90
C SER A 256 -2.26 15.25 14.34
N TRP A 257 -1.26 16.10 14.52
CA TRP A 257 -0.71 16.45 15.81
C TRP A 257 -0.68 17.96 16.04
N ILE A 258 -1.37 18.41 17.09
CA ILE A 258 -1.45 19.81 17.53
C ILE A 258 -1.14 19.85 19.02
N GLU A 259 -0.02 20.44 19.41
CA GLU A 259 0.40 20.55 20.80
C GLU A 259 0.04 21.94 21.35
N GLY A 260 -1.01 22.02 22.17
CA GLY A 260 -1.57 23.29 22.61
C GLY A 260 -2.16 24.08 21.44
N ALA A 261 -1.51 25.17 21.02
CA ALA A 261 -1.85 25.98 19.86
C ALA A 261 -0.77 25.90 18.77
N VAL A 262 0.14 24.93 18.88
CA VAL A 262 1.26 24.79 17.94
C VAL A 262 1.04 23.57 17.07
N GLY A 263 0.91 23.75 15.76
CA GLY A 263 0.85 22.66 14.78
C GLY A 263 2.16 21.88 14.74
N ARG A 264 2.06 20.57 14.94
CA ARG A 264 3.19 19.63 14.86
C ARG A 264 3.24 18.86 13.55
N GLY A 265 2.16 18.95 12.76
CA GLY A 265 2.06 18.41 11.43
C GLY A 265 0.93 17.41 11.24
N ARG A 266 0.76 17.03 9.97
CA ARG A 266 -0.24 16.05 9.53
C ARG A 266 0.28 15.24 8.37
N ASP A 267 -0.01 13.94 8.37
CA ASP A 267 0.26 13.07 7.23
C ASP A 267 -0.82 11.98 7.08
N ASP A 268 -0.97 11.46 5.86
CA ASP A 268 -1.84 10.33 5.53
C ASP A 268 -0.96 9.16 5.06
N VAL A 269 -0.89 8.11 5.85
CA VAL A 269 0.00 6.98 5.61
C VAL A 269 -0.73 5.88 4.87
N GLY A 270 -0.23 5.53 3.68
CA GLY A 270 -0.69 4.37 2.92
C GLY A 270 -0.21 3.04 3.53
N PRO A 271 -0.72 1.90 3.01
CA PRO A 271 -0.35 0.59 3.54
C PRO A 271 1.12 0.26 3.27
N ALA A 272 1.74 -0.40 4.25
CA ALA A 272 3.03 -1.05 4.10
C ALA A 272 2.91 -2.26 3.16
N ALA A 273 4.03 -2.69 2.61
CA ALA A 273 4.16 -4.06 2.10
C ALA A 273 3.79 -5.04 3.22
N GLY A 274 3.13 -6.14 2.88
CA GLY A 274 2.70 -7.14 3.84
C GLY A 274 3.85 -7.70 4.70
N PRO A 275 3.54 -8.45 5.77
CA PRO A 275 4.56 -8.96 6.69
C PRO A 275 5.67 -9.73 5.99
N SER A 276 6.92 -9.37 6.29
CA SER A 276 8.13 -9.96 5.69
C SER A 276 9.26 -10.03 6.72
N THR A 277 10.22 -10.90 6.53
CA THR A 277 11.45 -10.95 7.34
C THR A 277 12.44 -9.84 6.99
N GLU A 278 12.17 -9.04 5.98
CA GLU A 278 12.95 -7.86 5.61
C GLU A 278 12.04 -6.70 5.17
N ALA A 279 12.24 -5.53 5.77
CA ALA A 279 11.68 -4.27 5.32
C ALA A 279 12.81 -3.29 5.00
N VAL A 280 12.66 -2.51 3.92
CA VAL A 280 13.63 -1.47 3.52
C VAL A 280 12.86 -0.21 3.18
N ILE A 281 13.17 0.88 3.85
CA ILE A 281 12.42 2.13 3.81
C ILE A 281 13.39 3.24 3.36
N PRO A 282 13.43 3.57 2.06
CA PRO A 282 14.22 4.69 1.56
C PRO A 282 13.57 6.01 1.99
N VAL A 283 14.30 6.87 2.69
CA VAL A 283 13.72 8.08 3.28
C VAL A 283 14.78 9.16 3.52
N ALA A 284 14.40 10.43 3.43
CA ALA A 284 15.21 11.54 3.93
C ALA A 284 14.91 11.76 5.41
N LEU A 285 15.84 11.31 6.27
CA LEU A 285 15.75 11.47 7.72
C LEU A 285 16.09 12.89 8.15
N SER A 286 15.53 13.29 9.28
CA SER A 286 15.93 14.46 10.07
C SER A 286 16.48 14.02 11.43
N GLY A 287 16.97 14.96 12.22
CA GLY A 287 17.40 14.69 13.61
C GLY A 287 16.27 14.28 14.56
N HIS A 288 15.02 14.20 14.07
CA HIS A 288 13.83 13.78 14.81
C HIS A 288 13.10 12.70 14.02
N SER A 289 13.68 11.52 13.97
CA SER A 289 13.14 10.39 13.21
C SER A 289 13.07 9.16 14.10
N ARG A 290 12.10 8.28 13.83
CA ARG A 290 11.95 6.98 14.50
C ARG A 290 11.40 5.93 13.55
N LEU A 291 11.77 4.70 13.81
CA LEU A 291 11.26 3.52 13.15
C LEU A 291 10.20 2.86 14.03
N ARG A 292 9.03 2.57 13.50
CA ARG A 292 8.00 1.74 14.12
C ARG A 292 8.01 0.37 13.50
N VAL A 293 8.01 -0.69 14.33
CA VAL A 293 7.98 -2.09 13.91
C VAL A 293 6.84 -2.80 14.62
N LEU A 294 6.05 -3.56 13.86
CA LEU A 294 5.05 -4.52 14.35
C LEU A 294 5.52 -5.93 14.01
N VAL A 295 5.48 -6.84 14.97
CA VAL A 295 5.62 -8.29 14.77
C VAL A 295 4.21 -8.91 14.89
N PRO A 296 3.49 -9.17 13.80
CA PRO A 296 2.06 -9.53 13.88
C PRO A 296 1.81 -10.97 14.36
N GLY A 297 2.82 -11.86 14.26
CA GLY A 297 2.75 -13.25 14.72
C GLY A 297 2.75 -13.40 16.24
N ALA A 298 2.53 -14.62 16.74
CA ALA A 298 2.51 -14.90 18.16
C ALA A 298 3.91 -15.02 18.80
N ASP A 299 4.93 -15.32 17.99
CA ASP A 299 6.29 -15.56 18.44
C ASP A 299 7.08 -14.25 18.55
N GLU A 300 7.99 -14.17 19.53
CA GLU A 300 8.99 -13.10 19.64
C GLU A 300 9.91 -13.10 18.40
N ALA A 301 10.24 -11.92 17.92
CA ALA A 301 11.23 -11.71 16.86
C ALA A 301 12.50 -11.06 17.38
N VAL A 302 13.64 -11.49 16.85
CA VAL A 302 14.90 -10.75 16.96
C VAL A 302 15.01 -9.83 15.77
N VAL A 303 14.87 -8.52 16.02
CA VAL A 303 14.84 -7.48 14.99
C VAL A 303 16.20 -6.79 14.94
N GLN A 304 16.82 -6.80 13.78
CA GLN A 304 18.06 -6.08 13.49
C GLN A 304 17.77 -4.89 12.59
N THR A 305 18.14 -3.70 13.01
CA THR A 305 18.01 -2.45 12.26
C THR A 305 19.38 -1.90 11.88
N ARG A 306 19.54 -1.51 10.64
CA ARG A 306 20.70 -0.76 10.14
C ARG A 306 20.27 0.29 9.13
N VAL A 307 21.12 1.26 8.87
CA VAL A 307 20.88 2.29 7.86
C VAL A 307 21.82 2.09 6.69
N LEU A 308 21.27 2.18 5.48
CA LEU A 308 22.02 2.17 4.24
C LEU A 308 22.33 3.61 3.86
N THR A 309 23.56 3.84 3.46
CA THR A 309 24.06 5.15 2.99
C THR A 309 24.48 5.05 1.52
N SER A 310 24.97 6.13 0.94
CA SER A 310 25.53 6.10 -0.43
C SER A 310 26.78 5.23 -0.58
N GLY A 311 27.45 4.86 0.50
CA GLY A 311 28.67 4.06 0.47
C GLY A 311 28.52 2.66 1.04
N ALA A 312 27.88 2.50 2.19
CA ALA A 312 27.76 1.21 2.88
C ALA A 312 26.67 1.24 3.93
N ALA A 313 26.23 0.05 4.34
CA ALA A 313 25.33 -0.12 5.47
C ALA A 313 26.05 0.17 6.79
N GLN A 314 25.39 0.89 7.70
CA GLN A 314 25.87 1.23 9.02
C GLN A 314 24.91 0.68 10.08
N ALA A 315 25.46 0.14 11.17
CA ALA A 315 24.69 -0.23 12.34
C ALA A 315 24.19 1.04 13.05
N LEU A 316 23.03 0.94 13.69
CA LEU A 316 22.60 2.00 14.60
C LEU A 316 23.53 2.07 15.82
N PRO A 317 23.80 3.27 16.34
CA PRO A 317 24.66 3.46 17.53
C PRO A 317 24.08 2.78 18.79
N ALA A 318 22.75 2.75 18.91
CA ALA A 318 22.02 2.09 19.98
C ALA A 318 20.81 1.35 19.38
N ASP A 319 20.29 0.34 20.09
CA ASP A 319 19.10 -0.44 19.70
C ASP A 319 19.14 -1.05 18.28
N GLY A 320 20.34 -1.24 17.73
CA GLY A 320 20.50 -1.88 16.42
C GLY A 320 20.03 -3.34 16.38
N VAL A 321 19.92 -4.01 17.53
CA VAL A 321 19.31 -5.34 17.68
C VAL A 321 18.40 -5.33 18.89
N VAL A 322 17.12 -5.56 18.68
CA VAL A 322 16.10 -5.60 19.74
C VAL A 322 15.25 -6.86 19.65
N ARG A 323 14.70 -7.29 20.79
CA ARG A 323 13.65 -8.30 20.83
C ARG A 323 12.30 -7.64 20.86
N VAL A 324 11.41 -8.07 19.98
CA VAL A 324 10.03 -7.58 19.88
C VAL A 324 9.10 -8.76 20.12
N PRO A 325 8.31 -8.78 21.21
CA PRO A 325 7.35 -9.84 21.46
C PRO A 325 6.33 -9.93 20.32
N GLY A 326 5.83 -11.14 20.08
CA GLY A 326 4.79 -11.35 19.07
C GLY A 326 3.51 -10.58 19.41
N GLY A 327 2.81 -10.08 18.40
CA GLY A 327 1.61 -9.26 18.53
C GLY A 327 1.87 -7.83 19.03
N THR A 328 3.13 -7.38 19.18
CA THR A 328 3.44 -6.07 19.76
C THR A 328 4.08 -5.10 18.75
N VAL A 329 3.95 -3.82 19.05
CA VAL A 329 4.58 -2.71 18.32
C VAL A 329 5.72 -2.14 19.16
N ARG A 330 6.81 -1.77 18.49
CA ARG A 330 7.95 -1.10 19.11
C ARG A 330 8.46 0.05 18.25
N ASP A 331 8.70 1.19 18.88
CA ASP A 331 9.44 2.31 18.28
C ASP A 331 10.94 2.18 18.59
N ILE A 332 11.78 2.43 17.59
CA ILE A 332 13.25 2.44 17.63
C ILE A 332 13.69 3.85 17.25
N ASP A 333 14.51 4.48 18.11
CA ASP A 333 14.98 5.84 17.90
C ASP A 333 16.02 5.92 16.78
N LEU A 334 15.82 6.86 15.85
CA LEU A 334 16.74 7.19 14.76
C LEU A 334 17.30 8.62 14.89
N SER A 335 16.96 9.36 15.95
CA SER A 335 17.33 10.77 16.12
C SER A 335 18.85 11.01 16.25
N GLY A 336 19.62 9.97 16.56
CA GLY A 336 21.09 10.04 16.57
C GLY A 336 21.74 10.09 15.19
N LEU A 337 20.98 9.93 14.11
CA LEU A 337 21.49 10.00 12.74
C LEU A 337 21.47 11.44 12.23
N PRO A 338 22.53 11.90 11.52
CA PRO A 338 22.50 13.19 10.84
C PRO A 338 21.35 13.29 9.83
N ALA A 339 20.89 14.50 9.54
CA ALA A 339 19.93 14.70 8.45
C ALA A 339 20.53 14.27 7.10
N GLY A 340 19.77 13.55 6.28
CA GLY A 340 20.24 13.06 4.99
C GLY A 340 19.38 11.97 4.38
N ALA A 341 19.77 11.54 3.20
CA ALA A 341 19.13 10.44 2.48
C ALA A 341 19.68 9.09 2.95
N TYR A 342 18.79 8.22 3.39
CA TYR A 342 19.07 6.89 3.91
C TYR A 342 18.08 5.86 3.39
N ALA A 343 18.35 4.58 3.63
CA ALA A 343 17.31 3.58 3.72
C ALA A 343 17.42 2.88 5.08
N VAL A 344 16.34 2.84 5.82
CA VAL A 344 16.25 2.06 7.06
C VAL A 344 15.95 0.62 6.68
N GLN A 345 16.90 -0.29 6.90
CA GLN A 345 16.73 -1.71 6.66
C GLN A 345 16.49 -2.42 7.98
N VAL A 346 15.42 -3.18 8.03
CA VAL A 346 15.00 -3.98 9.18
C VAL A 346 14.97 -5.43 8.77
N ARG A 347 15.69 -6.29 9.45
CA ARG A 347 15.68 -7.75 9.27
C ARG A 347 15.26 -8.43 10.55
N ALA A 348 14.50 -9.52 10.42
CA ALA A 348 14.11 -10.31 11.56
C ALA A 348 14.01 -11.81 11.22
N ASP A 349 14.02 -12.65 12.24
CA ASP A 349 13.80 -14.09 12.13
C ASP A 349 12.31 -14.47 12.04
N ARG A 350 11.43 -13.49 12.21
CA ARG A 350 9.97 -13.61 12.03
C ARG A 350 9.44 -12.47 11.15
N PRO A 351 8.30 -12.66 10.46
CA PRO A 351 7.70 -11.60 9.68
C PRO A 351 7.36 -10.37 10.52
N LEU A 352 7.64 -9.20 9.98
CA LEU A 352 7.35 -7.89 10.57
C LEU A 352 6.77 -6.92 9.53
N VAL A 353 6.17 -5.85 10.02
CA VAL A 353 5.77 -4.68 9.23
C VAL A 353 6.44 -3.46 9.84
N ALA A 354 6.85 -2.50 9.02
CA ALA A 354 7.59 -1.33 9.51
C ALA A 354 7.18 -0.02 8.80
N SER A 355 7.38 1.09 9.52
CA SER A 355 7.18 2.45 9.02
C SER A 355 8.20 3.40 9.68
N VAL A 356 8.60 4.45 8.99
CA VAL A 356 9.50 5.49 9.52
C VAL A 356 8.75 6.81 9.61
N LEU A 357 8.83 7.46 10.78
CA LEU A 357 8.47 8.85 10.99
C LEU A 357 9.70 9.73 10.80
N THR A 358 9.55 10.84 10.10
CA THR A 358 10.50 11.94 10.06
C THR A 358 9.79 13.26 10.31
N GLU A 359 10.39 14.16 11.08
CA GLU A 359 9.78 15.45 11.42
C GLU A 359 10.68 16.59 10.93
N ARG A 360 10.07 17.71 10.53
CA ARG A 360 10.77 18.96 10.22
C ARG A 360 10.50 19.96 11.34
N ARG A 361 11.37 19.99 12.34
CA ARG A 361 11.28 20.91 13.47
C ARG A 361 12.16 22.12 13.25
N PRO A 362 11.66 23.36 13.45
CA PRO A 362 12.50 24.54 13.46
C PRO A 362 13.41 24.54 14.71
N ALA A 363 14.41 25.40 14.73
CA ALA A 363 15.13 25.69 15.95
C ALA A 363 14.20 26.45 16.91
N GLY A 364 13.83 25.84 18.03
CA GLY A 364 12.88 26.38 19.02
C GLY A 364 11.50 25.76 18.97
N ASP A 365 10.53 26.38 19.66
CA ASP A 365 9.18 25.85 19.90
C ASP A 365 8.18 26.19 18.77
N GLY A 366 8.65 26.59 17.61
CA GLY A 366 7.80 26.93 16.46
C GLY A 366 7.06 25.73 15.89
N PRO A 367 6.13 25.98 14.94
CA PRO A 367 5.40 24.92 14.25
C PRO A 367 6.35 23.99 13.49
N SER A 368 6.02 22.72 13.51
CA SER A 368 6.73 21.66 12.77
C SER A 368 5.83 21.03 11.71
N ASP A 369 6.35 20.08 10.98
CA ASP A 369 5.57 19.14 10.17
C ASP A 369 6.18 17.74 10.27
N LEU A 370 5.38 16.74 9.98
CA LEU A 370 5.74 15.31 10.08
C LEU A 370 5.36 14.55 8.82
N ALA A 371 6.11 13.49 8.55
CA ALA A 371 5.83 12.56 7.48
C ALA A 371 6.11 11.13 7.91
N TRP A 372 5.21 10.24 7.55
CA TRP A 372 5.37 8.80 7.72
C TRP A 372 5.62 8.12 6.37
N LEU A 373 6.51 7.18 6.35
CA LEU A 373 6.71 6.30 5.21
C LEU A 373 6.61 4.84 5.64
N ALA A 374 5.55 4.17 5.26
CA ALA A 374 5.43 2.73 5.41
C ALA A 374 6.40 2.01 4.45
N ALA A 375 6.93 0.86 4.88
CA ALA A 375 7.89 0.08 4.09
C ALA A 375 7.30 -0.28 2.71
N PRO A 376 7.83 0.25 1.60
CA PRO A 376 7.31 -0.04 0.27
C PRO A 376 7.74 -1.41 -0.21
N ALA A 377 6.92 -2.04 -1.04
CA ALA A 377 7.31 -3.22 -1.79
C ALA A 377 8.43 -2.90 -2.81
N PRO A 378 9.26 -3.86 -3.20
CA PRO A 378 10.18 -3.70 -4.32
C PRO A 378 9.47 -3.30 -5.60
N ILE A 379 10.14 -2.52 -6.44
CA ILE A 379 9.69 -2.21 -7.80
C ILE A 379 10.14 -3.32 -8.73
N PRO A 380 9.23 -4.19 -9.22
CA PRO A 380 9.67 -5.35 -10.03
C PRO A 380 10.03 -4.98 -11.46
N VAL A 381 9.30 -4.06 -12.09
CA VAL A 381 9.46 -3.69 -13.51
C VAL A 381 9.46 -2.18 -13.68
N LEU A 382 8.43 -1.51 -13.18
CA LEU A 382 8.24 -0.07 -13.30
C LEU A 382 7.50 0.44 -12.07
N GLY A 383 7.96 1.55 -11.50
CA GLY A 383 7.25 2.29 -10.47
C GLY A 383 7.22 3.77 -10.81
N GLY A 384 6.26 4.50 -10.29
CA GLY A 384 6.16 5.92 -10.58
C GLY A 384 5.39 6.72 -9.56
N SER A 385 5.53 8.04 -9.64
CA SER A 385 4.83 9.01 -8.81
C SER A 385 4.65 10.33 -9.58
N PRO A 386 3.45 10.91 -9.60
CA PRO A 386 3.31 12.34 -9.90
C PRO A 386 4.02 13.17 -8.83
N ILE A 387 4.48 14.36 -9.21
CA ILE A 387 5.11 15.32 -8.30
C ILE A 387 4.23 16.57 -8.25
N PRO A 388 3.75 16.97 -7.08
CA PRO A 388 2.97 18.18 -6.91
C PRO A 388 3.81 19.42 -7.25
N ALA A 389 3.26 20.31 -8.05
CA ALA A 389 3.95 21.52 -8.45
C ALA A 389 4.24 22.43 -7.25
N GLY A 390 5.39 23.12 -7.28
CA GLY A 390 5.80 24.06 -6.24
C GLY A 390 6.43 23.42 -5.01
N THR A 391 6.63 22.10 -5.00
CA THR A 391 7.41 21.40 -3.97
C THR A 391 8.84 21.17 -4.44
N ASN A 392 9.80 21.21 -3.50
CA ASN A 392 11.13 20.60 -3.70
C ASN A 392 10.96 19.09 -3.56
N ALA A 393 11.44 18.34 -4.54
CA ALA A 393 11.25 16.88 -4.59
C ALA A 393 12.60 16.16 -4.65
N ALA A 394 12.85 15.26 -3.70
CA ALA A 394 14.04 14.42 -3.68
C ALA A 394 13.65 12.94 -3.77
N LEU A 395 14.06 12.26 -4.84
CA LEU A 395 13.91 10.81 -4.98
C LEU A 395 15.04 10.13 -4.21
N VAL A 396 14.70 9.21 -3.32
CA VAL A 396 15.64 8.31 -2.65
C VAL A 396 15.40 6.89 -3.15
N LEU A 397 16.41 6.27 -3.74
CA LEU A 397 16.41 4.88 -4.18
C LEU A 397 17.32 4.05 -3.29
N ALA A 398 16.88 2.86 -2.93
CA ALA A 398 17.65 1.88 -2.19
C ALA A 398 17.70 0.55 -2.96
N GLY A 399 18.90 -0.01 -3.07
CA GLY A 399 19.10 -1.35 -3.61
C GLY A 399 19.68 -2.28 -2.55
N THR A 400 19.18 -3.50 -2.49
CA THR A 400 19.57 -4.49 -1.48
C THR A 400 19.96 -5.84 -2.06
N GLY A 401 20.80 -6.57 -1.32
CA GLY A 401 21.20 -7.95 -1.61
C GLY A 401 22.36 -8.10 -2.58
N THR A 402 22.33 -7.39 -3.69
CA THR A 402 23.38 -7.37 -4.73
C THR A 402 23.59 -5.95 -5.24
N ASP A 403 24.64 -5.75 -6.04
CA ASP A 403 24.80 -4.50 -6.79
C ASP A 403 23.57 -4.26 -7.64
N TRP A 404 23.14 -3.02 -7.70
CA TRP A 404 21.88 -2.64 -8.30
C TRP A 404 22.02 -1.50 -9.29
N SER A 405 21.09 -1.45 -10.22
CA SER A 405 20.96 -0.35 -11.16
C SER A 405 19.51 -0.12 -11.55
N ALA A 406 19.21 1.12 -11.91
CA ALA A 406 17.91 1.52 -12.41
C ALA A 406 18.05 2.67 -13.41
N VAL A 407 17.04 2.86 -14.24
CA VAL A 407 16.87 4.06 -15.05
C VAL A 407 15.76 4.88 -14.44
N VAL A 408 16.05 6.14 -14.12
CA VAL A 408 15.08 7.12 -13.64
C VAL A 408 14.70 8.04 -14.79
N TYR A 409 13.39 8.19 -15.01
CA TYR A 409 12.83 9.10 -15.99
C TYR A 409 12.13 10.23 -15.24
N LEU A 410 12.60 11.45 -15.42
CA LEU A 410 11.93 12.67 -14.95
C LEU A 410 11.15 13.25 -16.13
N VAL A 411 9.86 13.46 -15.92
CA VAL A 411 8.96 14.02 -16.95
C VAL A 411 8.63 15.45 -16.56
N ALA A 412 9.00 16.38 -17.40
CA ALA A 412 8.69 17.80 -17.20
C ALA A 412 7.20 18.11 -17.45
N PRO A 413 6.67 19.26 -17.01
CA PRO A 413 5.27 19.65 -17.25
C PRO A 413 4.86 19.70 -18.73
N ASP A 414 5.80 19.91 -19.65
CA ASP A 414 5.58 19.88 -21.10
C ASP A 414 5.55 18.47 -21.69
N GLY A 415 5.73 17.42 -20.86
CA GLY A 415 5.79 16.02 -21.25
C GLY A 415 7.17 15.54 -21.71
N THR A 416 8.19 16.41 -21.73
CA THR A 416 9.57 16.02 -22.05
C THR A 416 10.12 15.10 -20.98
N ALA A 417 10.62 13.91 -21.38
CA ALA A 417 11.19 12.94 -20.47
C ALA A 417 12.71 12.92 -20.58
N THR A 418 13.39 13.09 -19.44
CA THR A 418 14.84 12.96 -19.30
C THR A 418 15.16 11.65 -18.58
N ALA A 419 16.05 10.84 -19.12
CA ALA A 419 16.47 9.57 -18.54
C ALA A 419 17.86 9.68 -17.92
N SER A 420 18.02 9.16 -16.70
CA SER A 420 19.30 9.08 -16.00
C SER A 420 19.52 7.66 -15.48
N SER A 421 20.67 7.07 -15.77
CA SER A 421 21.07 5.78 -15.20
C SER A 421 21.68 6.00 -13.82
N VAL A 422 21.24 5.22 -12.85
CA VAL A 422 21.74 5.22 -11.48
C VAL A 422 22.14 3.82 -11.08
N SER A 423 23.14 3.69 -10.23
CA SER A 423 23.61 2.40 -9.73
C SER A 423 24.30 2.58 -8.38
N GLY A 424 24.38 1.50 -7.63
CA GLY A 424 25.10 1.45 -6.36
C GLY A 424 25.51 0.02 -6.00
N PRO A 425 26.44 -0.12 -5.07
CA PRO A 425 26.75 -1.42 -4.49
C PRO A 425 25.56 -1.99 -3.73
N ALA A 426 25.64 -3.28 -3.41
CA ALA A 426 24.66 -3.92 -2.53
C ALA A 426 24.47 -3.12 -1.23
N ASP A 427 23.21 -3.05 -0.79
CA ASP A 427 22.83 -2.39 0.48
C ASP A 427 23.24 -0.90 0.53
N SER A 428 22.93 -0.15 -0.52
CA SER A 428 23.24 1.27 -0.64
C SER A 428 22.06 2.11 -1.12
N VAL A 429 22.18 3.45 -1.03
CA VAL A 429 21.19 4.41 -1.50
C VAL A 429 21.78 5.40 -2.50
N VAL A 430 20.91 5.92 -3.36
CA VAL A 430 21.19 7.07 -4.23
C VAL A 430 20.06 8.06 -4.07
N ALA A 431 20.38 9.34 -3.91
CA ALA A 431 19.43 10.43 -3.91
C ALA A 431 19.56 11.26 -5.20
N LEU A 432 18.41 11.67 -5.75
CA LEU A 432 18.31 12.46 -6.97
C LEU A 432 17.35 13.62 -6.77
N ASP A 433 17.71 14.78 -7.26
CA ASP A 433 16.79 15.92 -7.34
C ASP A 433 15.74 15.67 -8.45
N ALA A 434 14.48 15.78 -8.07
CA ALA A 434 13.33 15.66 -8.98
C ALA A 434 12.47 16.94 -8.98
N THR A 435 13.00 18.03 -8.42
CA THR A 435 12.31 19.32 -8.34
C THR A 435 12.01 19.84 -9.75
N GLY A 436 10.76 20.30 -9.94
CA GLY A 436 10.29 20.81 -11.23
C GLY A 436 9.79 19.75 -12.22
N ALA A 437 9.98 18.46 -11.96
CA ALA A 437 9.33 17.42 -12.75
C ALA A 437 7.82 17.35 -12.40
N ALA A 438 6.98 17.00 -13.38
CA ALA A 438 5.56 16.71 -13.17
C ALA A 438 5.33 15.27 -12.72
N SER A 439 6.25 14.37 -13.08
CA SER A 439 6.24 12.98 -12.60
C SER A 439 7.62 12.36 -12.73
N LEU A 440 7.83 11.28 -11.98
CA LEU A 440 9.01 10.44 -12.11
C LEU A 440 8.63 8.98 -12.29
N TRP A 441 9.53 8.22 -12.95
CA TRP A 441 9.39 6.80 -13.17
C TRP A 441 10.72 6.11 -12.95
N VAL A 442 10.68 4.99 -12.23
CA VAL A 442 11.86 4.18 -11.89
C VAL A 442 11.71 2.82 -12.55
N ARG A 443 12.70 2.43 -13.32
CA ARG A 443 12.79 1.13 -13.97
C ARG A 443 14.04 0.41 -13.51
N PRO A 444 13.94 -0.55 -12.58
CA PRO A 444 15.06 -1.38 -12.19
C PRO A 444 15.63 -2.16 -13.38
N ALA A 445 16.95 -2.28 -13.44
CA ALA A 445 17.67 -3.08 -14.43
C ALA A 445 18.32 -4.29 -13.76
N THR A 446 18.91 -4.10 -12.57
CA THR A 446 19.51 -5.17 -11.76
C THR A 446 19.22 -4.94 -10.28
N GLY A 447 19.27 -6.01 -9.49
CA GLY A 447 19.08 -5.95 -8.04
C GLY A 447 17.63 -5.71 -7.62
N THR A 448 17.41 -5.59 -6.33
CA THR A 448 16.09 -5.30 -5.72
C THR A 448 16.04 -3.83 -5.35
N VAL A 449 15.22 -3.05 -6.03
CA VAL A 449 15.14 -1.59 -5.88
C VAL A 449 13.83 -1.17 -5.24
N ARG A 450 13.89 -0.25 -4.28
CA ARG A 450 12.75 0.45 -3.68
C ARG A 450 12.99 1.95 -3.74
N GLY A 451 11.93 2.75 -3.72
CA GLY A 451 12.06 4.20 -3.81
C GLY A 451 10.98 4.95 -3.05
N SER A 452 11.31 6.16 -2.67
CA SER A 452 10.37 7.17 -2.17
C SER A 452 10.74 8.56 -2.68
N VAL A 453 9.76 9.45 -2.66
CA VAL A 453 9.94 10.88 -2.97
C VAL A 453 9.66 11.67 -1.71
N THR A 454 10.66 12.38 -1.20
CA THR A 454 10.46 13.40 -0.17
C THR A 454 10.05 14.70 -0.84
N LEU A 455 8.94 15.25 -0.40
CA LEU A 455 8.39 16.53 -0.85
C LEU A 455 8.53 17.55 0.26
N GLU A 456 9.13 18.69 -0.03
CA GLU A 456 9.26 19.78 0.92
C GLU A 456 8.71 21.08 0.34
N LEU A 457 8.07 21.86 1.20
CA LEU A 457 7.56 23.17 0.86
C LEU A 457 8.07 24.17 1.91
N THR A 458 8.88 25.14 1.47
CA THR A 458 9.33 26.22 2.34
C THR A 458 8.18 27.19 2.58
N ASP A 459 7.90 27.45 3.84
CA ASP A 459 6.82 28.32 4.29
C ASP A 459 7.36 29.25 5.41
N PRO A 460 6.88 30.49 5.54
CA PRO A 460 7.28 31.38 6.62
C PRO A 460 7.09 30.79 8.02
N GLY A 461 6.11 29.90 8.21
CA GLY A 461 5.87 29.18 9.46
C GLY A 461 6.74 27.95 9.66
N GLY A 462 7.72 27.66 8.79
CA GLY A 462 8.59 26.50 8.82
C GLY A 462 8.37 25.56 7.64
N THR A 463 9.31 24.66 7.39
CA THR A 463 9.25 23.69 6.28
C THR A 463 8.13 22.67 6.51
N LEU A 464 7.27 22.51 5.50
CA LEU A 464 6.31 21.43 5.42
C LEU A 464 6.94 20.24 4.68
N VAL A 465 6.58 19.01 5.08
CA VAL A 465 7.17 17.79 4.53
C VAL A 465 6.13 16.70 4.34
N SER A 466 6.26 15.94 3.27
CA SER A 466 5.60 14.64 3.09
C SER A 466 6.52 13.67 2.37
N VAL A 467 6.28 12.37 2.51
CA VAL A 467 7.08 11.33 1.83
C VAL A 467 6.15 10.34 1.14
N VAL A 468 6.33 10.20 -0.17
CA VAL A 468 5.49 9.34 -1.01
C VAL A 468 6.29 8.12 -1.45
N PRO A 469 5.81 6.89 -1.23
CA PRO A 469 6.45 5.71 -1.79
C PRO A 469 6.33 5.69 -3.33
N VAL A 470 7.39 5.26 -4.02
CA VAL A 470 7.31 4.94 -5.45
C VAL A 470 6.67 3.56 -5.58
N LEU A 471 5.37 3.54 -5.82
CA LEU A 471 4.63 2.28 -5.96
C LEU A 471 4.89 1.62 -7.31
N ALA A 472 4.91 0.29 -7.30
CA ALA A 472 4.94 -0.49 -8.53
C ALA A 472 3.67 -0.25 -9.35
N SER A 473 3.85 0.02 -10.64
CA SER A 473 2.75 0.16 -11.60
C SER A 473 2.51 -1.16 -12.33
N ALA A 474 1.25 -1.48 -12.56
CA ALA A 474 0.89 -2.64 -13.37
C ALA A 474 1.42 -2.49 -14.81
N THR A 475 2.10 -3.51 -15.32
CA THR A 475 2.61 -3.56 -16.70
C THR A 475 2.10 -4.79 -17.45
N SER A 476 1.84 -5.86 -16.72
CA SER A 476 1.36 -7.12 -17.28
C SER A 476 0.37 -7.79 -16.31
N THR A 477 -0.39 -8.72 -16.83
CA THR A 477 -1.26 -9.63 -16.09
C THR A 477 -1.08 -11.05 -16.58
N THR A 478 -1.46 -12.02 -15.75
CA THR A 478 -1.45 -13.42 -16.13
C THR A 478 -2.83 -13.79 -16.67
N ASP A 479 -2.90 -14.18 -17.95
CA ASP A 479 -4.11 -14.70 -18.55
C ASP A 479 -4.18 -16.20 -18.31
N LEU A 480 -5.21 -16.62 -17.56
CA LEU A 480 -5.51 -18.02 -17.28
C LEU A 480 -6.63 -18.46 -18.21
N PRO A 481 -6.38 -19.38 -19.17
CA PRO A 481 -7.43 -19.87 -20.04
C PRO A 481 -8.48 -20.64 -19.24
N VAL A 482 -9.70 -20.12 -19.23
CA VAL A 482 -10.88 -20.78 -18.65
C VAL A 482 -11.38 -21.82 -19.65
N ARG A 483 -11.41 -23.10 -19.29
CA ARG A 483 -12.06 -24.15 -20.08
C ARG A 483 -13.50 -24.33 -19.60
N GLU A 484 -14.43 -24.24 -20.51
CA GLU A 484 -15.78 -24.72 -20.26
C GLU A 484 -15.75 -26.24 -20.04
N LEU A 485 -16.20 -26.70 -18.88
CA LEU A 485 -16.54 -28.07 -18.65
C LEU A 485 -17.80 -28.35 -19.49
N ARG A 486 -17.64 -28.94 -20.69
CA ARG A 486 -18.78 -29.49 -21.40
C ARG A 486 -19.33 -30.61 -20.53
N ARG A 487 -20.55 -30.43 -20.04
CA ARG A 487 -21.36 -31.44 -19.36
C ARG A 487 -21.77 -32.56 -20.34
#